data_7a69b0f70885e1829114fd0f56c2949d
#
_entry.id   7a69b0f70885e1829114fd0f56c2949d
#
_cell.length_a   1.000
_cell.length_b   1.000
_cell.length_c   1.000
_cell.angle_alpha   90.00
_cell.angle_beta   90.00
_cell.angle_gamma   90.00
#
_symmetry.space_group_name_H-M   'P 1'
#
loop_
_entity.id
_entity.type
_entity.pdbx_description
1 polymer ?
#
loop_
_entity_poly.entity_id
_entity_poly.type
_entity_poly.pdbx_seq_one_letter_code
_entity_poly.pdbx_strand_id
1 'polypeptide(L)'
;IKNRGFDGVLHFAAKSLVGESKSQPALYYQNNVGGTTNLVRAMQAADIQRLVFSSTAAIFGNPVSDLIDENHPKTPINVYGQTKLVVEHLLQAMADSSDFSATCLRYFNAAGANNAANLGEWHEPETHLIPNALRAAAGTGNALTLFGDDYPTTDGTCVRDYIHVDD
;
A
#
# COMPACT_ATOMS: atom_id res chain seq x y z
N ILE A 1 13.65 16.72 -11.87
CA ILE A 1 13.08 17.32 -10.65
C ILE A 1 13.63 18.74 -10.46
N LYS A 2 14.95 18.95 -10.46
CA LYS A 2 15.62 20.25 -10.16
C LYS A 2 15.09 21.50 -10.88
N ASN A 3 14.43 21.38 -12.04
CA ASN A 3 14.10 22.53 -12.90
C ASN A 3 12.60 22.83 -13.01
N ARG A 4 11.73 22.23 -12.21
CA ARG A 4 10.27 22.34 -12.38
C ARG A 4 9.50 22.89 -11.20
N GLY A 5 10.14 23.23 -10.07
CA GLY A 5 9.50 23.89 -8.92
C GLY A 5 8.37 23.05 -8.31
N PHE A 6 8.64 21.81 -7.91
CA PHE A 6 7.68 20.98 -7.21
C PHE A 6 7.67 21.32 -5.72
N ASP A 7 6.49 21.43 -5.11
CA ASP A 7 6.31 21.68 -3.68
C ASP A 7 6.38 20.41 -2.82
N GLY A 8 6.16 19.27 -3.41
CA GLY A 8 6.15 17.97 -2.72
C GLY A 8 6.01 16.80 -3.68
N VAL A 9 6.02 15.59 -3.13
CA VAL A 9 5.90 14.34 -3.88
C VAL A 9 4.80 13.48 -3.29
N LEU A 10 3.92 12.94 -4.15
CA LEU A 10 2.99 11.86 -3.83
C LEU A 10 3.58 10.56 -4.38
N HIS A 11 4.00 9.64 -3.49
CA HIS A 11 4.71 8.43 -3.86
C HIS A 11 3.83 7.19 -3.75
N PHE A 12 3.20 6.80 -4.85
CA PHE A 12 2.37 5.59 -4.97
C PHE A 12 3.09 4.44 -5.69
N ALA A 13 4.23 4.69 -6.31
CA ALA A 13 4.93 3.70 -7.11
C ALA A 13 5.60 2.62 -6.23
N ALA A 14 5.10 1.39 -6.32
CA ALA A 14 5.66 0.24 -5.64
C ALA A 14 5.22 -1.07 -6.30
N LYS A 15 5.93 -2.17 -6.02
CA LYS A 15 5.38 -3.51 -6.20
C LYS A 15 4.53 -3.86 -4.97
N SER A 16 3.31 -4.40 -5.20
CA SER A 16 2.29 -4.55 -4.14
C SER A 16 1.71 -5.98 -4.00
N LEU A 17 2.06 -6.91 -4.88
CA LEU A 17 1.52 -8.27 -4.84
C LEU A 17 2.16 -9.09 -3.71
N VAL A 18 1.40 -9.37 -2.65
CA VAL A 18 1.87 -10.10 -1.46
C VAL A 18 2.40 -11.49 -1.84
N GLY A 19 1.72 -12.22 -2.73
CA GLY A 19 2.17 -13.54 -3.20
C GLY A 19 3.51 -13.49 -3.93
N GLU A 20 3.69 -12.53 -4.87
CA GLU A 20 4.95 -12.31 -5.58
C GLU A 20 6.08 -11.93 -4.61
N SER A 21 5.78 -11.14 -3.58
CA SER A 21 6.79 -10.71 -2.61
C SER A 21 7.46 -11.87 -1.87
N LYS A 22 6.72 -12.97 -1.66
CA LYS A 22 7.27 -14.19 -1.02
C LYS A 22 8.24 -14.95 -1.93
N SER A 23 7.95 -15.01 -3.23
CA SER A 23 8.78 -15.71 -4.22
C SER A 23 9.96 -14.88 -4.73
N GLN A 24 9.84 -13.54 -4.71
CA GLN A 24 10.84 -12.61 -5.23
C GLN A 24 11.23 -11.51 -4.22
N PRO A 25 11.70 -11.86 -3.01
CA PRO A 25 11.95 -10.87 -1.94
C PRO A 25 12.97 -9.80 -2.34
N ALA A 26 14.07 -10.18 -3.00
CA ALA A 26 15.12 -9.25 -3.43
C ALA A 26 14.58 -8.19 -4.40
N LEU A 27 13.68 -8.56 -5.31
CA LEU A 27 13.04 -7.67 -6.26
C LEU A 27 12.18 -6.61 -5.51
N TYR A 28 11.46 -7.02 -4.47
CA TYR A 28 10.65 -6.12 -3.65
C TYR A 28 11.50 -5.13 -2.86
N TYR A 29 12.59 -5.58 -2.24
CA TYR A 29 13.52 -4.68 -1.56
C TYR A 29 14.20 -3.71 -2.53
N GLN A 30 14.67 -4.20 -3.67
CA GLN A 30 15.30 -3.36 -4.68
C GLN A 30 14.34 -2.29 -5.21
N ASN A 31 13.09 -2.67 -5.55
CA ASN A 31 12.11 -1.75 -6.10
C ASN A 31 11.55 -0.79 -5.05
N ASN A 32 11.02 -1.33 -3.94
CA ASN A 32 10.29 -0.51 -2.97
C ASN A 32 11.23 0.29 -2.07
N VAL A 33 12.26 -0.34 -1.52
CA VAL A 33 13.21 0.35 -0.62
C VAL A 33 14.26 1.10 -1.43
N GLY A 34 14.92 0.44 -2.37
CA GLY A 34 15.95 1.06 -3.20
C GLY A 34 15.38 2.19 -4.07
N GLY A 35 14.22 1.97 -4.70
CA GLY A 35 13.52 3.00 -5.50
C GLY A 35 13.15 4.22 -4.66
N THR A 36 12.55 4.02 -3.48
CA THR A 36 12.19 5.12 -2.57
C THR A 36 13.43 5.84 -2.05
N THR A 37 14.50 5.12 -1.70
CA THR A 37 15.77 5.74 -1.28
C THR A 37 16.32 6.66 -2.37
N ASN A 38 16.28 6.24 -3.65
CA ASN A 38 16.72 7.06 -4.76
C ASN A 38 15.82 8.29 -4.98
N LEU A 39 14.50 8.12 -4.82
CA LEU A 39 13.55 9.24 -4.90
C LEU A 39 13.85 10.29 -3.84
N VAL A 40 14.00 9.86 -2.59
CA VAL A 40 14.30 10.74 -1.44
C VAL A 40 15.62 11.49 -1.64
N ARG A 41 16.67 10.83 -2.11
CA ARG A 41 17.94 11.49 -2.47
C ARG A 41 17.75 12.52 -3.58
N ALA A 42 16.92 12.24 -4.57
CA ALA A 42 16.60 13.20 -5.63
C ALA A 42 15.80 14.40 -5.12
N MET A 43 14.89 14.17 -4.15
CA MET A 43 14.14 15.24 -3.45
C MET A 43 15.08 16.14 -2.66
N GLN A 44 15.98 15.57 -1.86
CA GLN A 44 17.00 16.32 -1.13
C GLN A 44 17.88 17.18 -2.08
N ALA A 45 18.34 16.59 -3.17
CA ALA A 45 19.14 17.31 -4.16
C ALA A 45 18.37 18.43 -4.89
N ALA A 46 17.05 18.45 -4.81
CA ALA A 46 16.15 19.44 -5.40
C ALA A 46 15.50 20.37 -4.37
N ASP A 47 15.88 20.26 -3.09
CA ASP A 47 15.31 20.98 -1.94
C ASP A 47 13.78 20.80 -1.80
N ILE A 48 13.29 19.56 -2.07
CA ILE A 48 11.89 19.20 -1.89
C ILE A 48 11.77 18.44 -0.57
N GLN A 49 11.00 19.00 0.37
CA GLN A 49 10.96 18.55 1.77
C GLN A 49 9.65 17.84 2.15
N ARG A 50 8.67 17.72 1.24
CA ARG A 50 7.34 17.17 1.54
C ARG A 50 7.07 15.90 0.76
N LEU A 51 6.71 14.82 1.46
CA LEU A 51 6.37 13.54 0.86
C LEU A 51 5.08 13.00 1.45
N VAL A 52 4.15 12.57 0.60
CA VAL A 52 3.06 11.66 0.97
C VAL A 52 3.41 10.28 0.44
N PHE A 53 3.50 9.30 1.33
CA PHE A 53 3.88 7.94 1.00
C PHE A 53 2.68 7.00 1.12
N SER A 54 2.37 6.31 0.04
CA SER A 54 1.42 5.20 0.04
C SER A 54 2.04 4.01 0.78
N SER A 55 1.75 3.91 2.07
CA SER A 55 2.11 2.79 2.90
C SER A 55 1.02 1.70 2.82
N THR A 56 0.86 0.89 3.84
CA THR A 56 -0.09 -0.24 3.84
C THR A 56 -0.42 -0.68 5.26
N ALA A 57 -1.62 -1.17 5.49
CA ALA A 57 -1.98 -1.88 6.71
C ALA A 57 -1.21 -3.21 6.89
N ALA A 58 -0.62 -3.78 5.83
CA ALA A 58 0.20 -4.99 5.91
C ALA A 58 1.45 -4.86 6.82
N ILE A 59 1.82 -3.64 7.23
CA ILE A 59 2.88 -3.41 8.23
C ILE A 59 2.49 -3.90 9.63
N PHE A 60 1.20 -3.96 9.95
CA PHE A 60 0.72 -4.40 11.26
C PHE A 60 0.77 -5.93 11.44
N GLY A 61 0.72 -6.69 10.33
CA GLY A 61 0.67 -8.15 10.36
C GLY A 61 -0.66 -8.67 10.92
N ASN A 62 -0.61 -9.65 11.82
CA ASN A 62 -1.80 -10.13 12.51
C ASN A 62 -2.14 -9.14 13.63
N PRO A 63 -3.39 -8.62 13.67
CA PRO A 63 -3.79 -7.66 14.70
C PRO A 63 -3.81 -8.32 16.09
N VAL A 64 -3.45 -7.55 17.11
CA VAL A 64 -3.49 -7.97 18.52
C VAL A 64 -4.72 -7.41 19.23
N SER A 65 -5.55 -6.63 18.57
CA SER A 65 -6.82 -6.06 19.04
C SER A 65 -7.76 -5.87 17.85
N ASP A 66 -9.06 -5.75 18.11
CA ASP A 66 -10.11 -5.60 17.08
C ASP A 66 -9.98 -4.30 16.28
N LEU A 67 -9.45 -3.25 16.91
CA LEU A 67 -9.21 -1.97 16.27
C LEU A 67 -7.70 -1.71 16.16
N ILE A 68 -7.29 -1.19 15.03
CA ILE A 68 -5.90 -0.83 14.71
C ILE A 68 -5.79 0.68 14.63
N ASP A 69 -5.02 1.28 15.55
CA ASP A 69 -4.62 2.69 15.51
C ASP A 69 -3.17 2.84 15.06
N GLU A 70 -2.65 4.07 15.03
CA GLU A 70 -1.28 4.37 14.61
C GLU A 70 -0.21 3.78 15.54
N ASN A 71 -0.56 3.46 16.79
CA ASN A 71 0.33 2.91 17.82
C ASN A 71 0.34 1.38 17.84
N HIS A 72 -0.57 0.74 17.07
CA HIS A 72 -0.62 -0.71 16.97
C HIS A 72 0.76 -1.30 16.61
N PRO A 73 1.16 -2.44 17.19
CA PRO A 73 2.45 -3.08 16.89
C PRO A 73 2.62 -3.33 15.38
N LYS A 74 3.79 -2.95 14.86
CA LYS A 74 4.15 -3.11 13.45
C LYS A 74 5.01 -4.35 13.26
N THR A 75 4.34 -5.48 13.00
CA THR A 75 4.95 -6.82 12.89
C THR A 75 4.57 -7.50 11.56
N PRO A 76 5.05 -6.97 10.42
CA PRO A 76 4.64 -7.48 9.11
C PRO A 76 4.98 -8.95 8.93
N ILE A 77 4.04 -9.74 8.41
CA ILE A 77 4.15 -11.18 8.19
C ILE A 77 4.50 -11.55 6.73
N ASN A 78 4.69 -10.56 5.88
CA ASN A 78 5.09 -10.75 4.49
C ASN A 78 6.11 -9.72 4.05
N VAL A 79 6.85 -10.04 2.98
CA VAL A 79 7.95 -9.19 2.47
C VAL A 79 7.46 -7.84 1.98
N TYR A 80 6.29 -7.78 1.35
CA TYR A 80 5.70 -6.50 0.93
C TYR A 80 5.53 -5.55 2.11
N GLY A 81 4.85 -6.00 3.19
CA GLY A 81 4.69 -5.21 4.42
C GLY A 81 6.03 -4.82 5.05
N GLN A 82 7.01 -5.74 5.07
CA GLN A 82 8.36 -5.46 5.55
C GLN A 82 9.02 -4.32 4.77
N THR A 83 8.95 -4.34 3.42
CA THR A 83 9.54 -3.27 2.59
C THR A 83 8.88 -1.92 2.82
N LYS A 84 7.55 -1.89 3.04
CA LYS A 84 6.83 -0.65 3.37
C LYS A 84 7.24 -0.12 4.75
N LEU A 85 7.35 -0.97 5.76
CA LEU A 85 7.80 -0.58 7.09
C LEU A 85 9.25 -0.05 7.09
N VAL A 86 10.15 -0.67 6.33
CA VAL A 86 11.53 -0.17 6.17
C VAL A 86 11.55 1.24 5.57
N VAL A 87 10.67 1.51 4.61
CA VAL A 87 10.52 2.86 4.05
C VAL A 87 9.98 3.84 5.10
N GLU A 88 8.98 3.47 5.91
CA GLU A 88 8.50 4.34 7.00
C GLU A 88 9.62 4.70 7.98
N HIS A 89 10.47 3.72 8.36
CA HIS A 89 11.63 3.99 9.22
C HIS A 89 12.65 4.94 8.56
N LEU A 90 12.90 4.80 7.25
CA LEU A 90 13.75 5.74 6.52
C LEU A 90 13.17 7.16 6.55
N LEU A 91 11.87 7.32 6.28
CA LEU A 91 11.20 8.61 6.26
C LEU A 91 11.17 9.26 7.65
N GLN A 92 10.97 8.47 8.70
CA GLN A 92 11.04 8.94 10.09
C GLN A 92 12.46 9.44 10.42
N ALA A 93 13.49 8.66 10.12
CA ALA A 93 14.88 9.06 10.38
C ALA A 93 15.27 10.36 9.64
N MET A 94 14.70 10.59 8.46
CA MET A 94 14.90 11.84 7.74
C MET A 94 14.18 13.02 8.39
N ALA A 95 12.93 12.83 8.83
CA ALA A 95 12.19 13.87 9.54
C ALA A 95 12.87 14.24 10.87
N ASP A 96 13.44 13.26 11.58
CA ASP A 96 14.18 13.50 12.84
C ASP A 96 15.49 14.27 12.64
N SER A 97 16.07 14.23 11.44
CA SER A 97 17.40 14.81 11.15
C SER A 97 17.38 16.09 10.31
N SER A 98 16.21 16.53 9.82
CA SER A 98 16.07 17.68 8.92
C SER A 98 14.65 18.26 8.92
N ASP A 99 14.41 19.32 8.14
CA ASP A 99 13.07 19.89 7.91
C ASP A 99 12.18 19.03 7.00
N PHE A 100 12.59 17.80 6.70
CA PHE A 100 11.81 16.88 5.88
C PHE A 100 10.54 16.45 6.59
N SER A 101 9.42 16.45 5.88
CA SER A 101 8.10 16.06 6.38
C SER A 101 7.50 14.95 5.52
N ALA A 102 7.08 13.88 6.15
CA ALA A 102 6.41 12.77 5.47
C ALA A 102 5.10 12.38 6.15
N THR A 103 4.07 12.11 5.34
CA THR A 103 2.83 11.48 5.79
C THR A 103 2.75 10.08 5.19
N CYS A 104 2.61 9.06 6.04
CA CYS A 104 2.48 7.67 5.61
C CYS A 104 1.00 7.24 5.69
N LEU A 105 0.36 6.99 4.55
CA LEU A 105 -1.03 6.56 4.47
C LEU A 105 -1.08 5.02 4.49
N ARG A 106 -1.68 4.45 5.53
CA ARG A 106 -1.71 3.01 5.79
C ARG A 106 -3.07 2.43 5.40
N TYR A 107 -3.33 2.33 4.10
CA TYR A 107 -4.58 1.79 3.60
C TYR A 107 -4.72 0.30 3.93
N PHE A 108 -5.96 -0.13 4.21
CA PHE A 108 -6.37 -1.53 4.21
C PHE A 108 -6.71 -1.94 2.77
N ASN A 109 -7.93 -1.67 2.31
CA ASN A 109 -8.35 -1.98 0.95
C ASN A 109 -9.00 -0.74 0.33
N ALA A 110 -8.31 -0.07 -0.58
CA ALA A 110 -8.92 1.00 -1.36
C ALA A 110 -9.83 0.37 -2.42
N ALA A 111 -11.02 0.92 -2.61
CA ALA A 111 -12.01 0.41 -3.53
C ALA A 111 -12.87 1.52 -4.12
N GLY A 112 -13.65 1.20 -5.15
CA GLY A 112 -14.56 2.14 -5.79
C GLY A 112 -14.01 2.79 -7.04
N ALA A 113 -14.73 3.78 -7.54
CA ALA A 113 -14.40 4.54 -8.73
C ALA A 113 -14.85 5.99 -8.59
N ASN A 114 -14.09 6.93 -9.14
CA ASN A 114 -14.49 8.33 -9.24
C ASN A 114 -15.13 8.56 -10.62
N ASN A 115 -16.46 8.59 -10.68
CA ASN A 115 -17.20 8.78 -11.91
C ASN A 115 -17.02 10.19 -12.50
N ALA A 116 -16.85 11.21 -11.67
CA ALA A 116 -16.66 12.59 -12.15
C ALA A 116 -15.33 12.75 -12.88
N ALA A 117 -14.29 12.04 -12.45
CA ALA A 117 -12.98 12.03 -13.11
C ALA A 117 -12.83 10.91 -14.15
N ASN A 118 -13.85 10.04 -14.33
CA ASN A 118 -13.79 8.85 -15.17
C ASN A 118 -12.59 7.95 -14.83
N LEU A 119 -12.33 7.77 -13.53
CA LEU A 119 -11.24 6.95 -12.98
C LEU A 119 -11.82 5.72 -12.27
N GLY A 120 -11.19 4.59 -12.48
CA GLY A 120 -11.52 3.34 -11.81
C GLY A 120 -10.31 2.46 -11.66
N GLU A 121 -10.48 1.36 -10.94
CA GLU A 121 -9.44 0.37 -10.74
C GLU A 121 -9.18 -0.41 -12.04
N TRP A 122 -7.91 -0.55 -12.38
CA TRP A 122 -7.45 -1.33 -13.53
C TRP A 122 -6.16 -2.06 -13.20
N HIS A 123 -6.25 -3.37 -12.97
CA HIS A 123 -5.10 -4.25 -12.73
C HIS A 123 -5.07 -5.42 -13.71
N GLU A 124 -3.87 -5.81 -14.12
CA GLU A 124 -3.64 -6.99 -14.95
C GLU A 124 -2.43 -7.77 -14.39
N PRO A 125 -2.62 -8.97 -13.82
CA PRO A 125 -3.92 -9.62 -13.54
C PRO A 125 -4.68 -8.95 -12.39
N GLU A 126 -6.03 -9.01 -12.44
CA GLU A 126 -6.88 -8.52 -11.35
C GLU A 126 -6.91 -9.52 -10.19
N THR A 127 -6.61 -9.04 -8.98
CA THR A 127 -6.54 -9.87 -7.77
C THR A 127 -7.46 -9.39 -6.63
N HIS A 128 -8.09 -8.23 -6.79
CA HIS A 128 -8.94 -7.66 -5.75
C HIS A 128 -10.36 -8.22 -5.76
N LEU A 129 -10.95 -8.32 -4.59
CA LEU A 129 -12.26 -8.97 -4.40
C LEU A 129 -13.37 -8.29 -5.17
N ILE A 130 -13.53 -6.97 -5.02
CA ILE A 130 -14.68 -6.25 -5.59
C ILE A 130 -14.70 -6.30 -7.11
N PRO A 131 -13.61 -5.97 -7.84
CA PRO A 131 -13.61 -6.10 -9.30
C PRO A 131 -13.84 -7.54 -9.78
N ASN A 132 -13.26 -8.54 -9.11
CA ASN A 132 -13.47 -9.95 -9.48
C ASN A 132 -14.90 -10.40 -9.24
N ALA A 133 -15.53 -9.99 -8.13
CA ALA A 133 -16.93 -10.28 -7.85
C ALA A 133 -17.86 -9.64 -8.90
N LEU A 134 -17.60 -8.38 -9.27
CA LEU A 134 -18.36 -7.69 -10.30
C LEU A 134 -18.21 -8.33 -11.68
N ARG A 135 -16.99 -8.72 -12.07
CA ARG A 135 -16.72 -9.44 -13.32
C ARG A 135 -17.42 -10.79 -13.36
N ALA A 136 -17.40 -11.55 -12.25
CA ALA A 136 -18.09 -12.82 -12.13
C ALA A 136 -19.62 -12.64 -12.25
N ALA A 137 -20.19 -11.65 -11.55
CA ALA A 137 -21.62 -11.35 -11.61
C ALA A 137 -22.07 -10.88 -13.00
N ALA A 138 -21.24 -10.16 -13.73
CA ALA A 138 -21.48 -9.71 -15.10
C ALA A 138 -21.23 -10.81 -16.15
N GLY A 139 -20.73 -11.98 -15.75
CA GLY A 139 -20.38 -13.06 -16.71
C GLY A 139 -19.18 -12.75 -17.61
N THR A 140 -18.36 -11.75 -17.25
CA THR A 140 -17.19 -11.31 -18.03
C THR A 140 -15.86 -11.78 -17.44
N GLY A 141 -15.90 -12.49 -16.30
CA GLY A 141 -14.74 -13.03 -15.61
C GLY A 141 -14.92 -14.47 -15.16
N ASN A 142 -13.92 -15.01 -14.51
CA ASN A 142 -13.99 -16.33 -13.90
C ASN A 142 -14.95 -16.34 -12.70
N ALA A 143 -15.43 -17.53 -12.31
CA ALA A 143 -16.15 -17.68 -11.05
C ALA A 143 -15.30 -17.22 -9.87
N LEU A 144 -15.95 -16.57 -8.89
CA LEU A 144 -15.27 -16.13 -7.68
C LEU A 144 -14.76 -17.34 -6.89
N THR A 145 -13.50 -17.33 -6.50
CA THR A 145 -12.88 -18.40 -5.70
C THR A 145 -12.78 -17.97 -4.25
N LEU A 146 -13.35 -18.77 -3.36
CA LEU A 146 -13.16 -18.65 -1.92
C LEU A 146 -11.87 -19.42 -1.54
N PHE A 147 -10.87 -18.72 -0.98
CA PHE A 147 -9.56 -19.31 -0.66
C PHE A 147 -9.47 -19.94 0.72
N GLY A 148 -10.52 -19.86 1.52
CA GLY A 148 -10.64 -20.46 2.85
C GLY A 148 -11.84 -19.92 3.61
N ASP A 149 -12.35 -20.71 4.55
CA ASP A 149 -13.51 -20.42 5.38
C ASP A 149 -13.30 -20.87 6.84
N ASP A 150 -12.02 -20.94 7.26
CA ASP A 150 -11.56 -21.44 8.55
C ASP A 150 -11.04 -20.34 9.48
N TYR A 151 -11.31 -19.07 9.18
CA TYR A 151 -10.99 -17.95 10.08
C TYR A 151 -11.91 -17.96 11.32
N PRO A 152 -11.43 -17.48 12.49
CA PRO A 152 -12.23 -17.40 13.72
C PRO A 152 -13.21 -16.19 13.65
N THR A 153 -14.06 -16.16 12.64
CA THR A 153 -15.07 -15.13 12.35
C THR A 153 -16.45 -15.78 12.25
N THR A 154 -17.52 -14.98 12.25
CA THR A 154 -18.89 -15.47 12.25
C THR A 154 -19.21 -16.38 11.04
N ASP A 155 -18.63 -16.07 9.87
CA ASP A 155 -18.86 -16.79 8.62
C ASP A 155 -17.63 -17.56 8.12
N GLY A 156 -16.56 -17.62 8.92
CA GLY A 156 -15.31 -18.29 8.58
C GLY A 156 -14.43 -17.53 7.59
N THR A 157 -14.88 -16.40 7.05
CA THR A 157 -14.09 -15.60 6.11
C THR A 157 -13.27 -14.53 6.83
N CYS A 158 -12.26 -13.96 6.14
CA CYS A 158 -11.45 -12.90 6.71
C CYS A 158 -12.21 -11.57 6.77
N VAL A 159 -12.15 -10.89 7.91
CA VAL A 159 -12.64 -9.50 8.06
C VAL A 159 -11.73 -8.55 7.28
N ARG A 160 -12.33 -7.64 6.53
CA ARG A 160 -11.61 -6.62 5.75
C ARG A 160 -12.21 -5.25 5.98
N ASP A 161 -11.35 -4.25 6.03
CA ASP A 161 -11.73 -2.84 6.07
C ASP A 161 -11.53 -2.21 4.70
N TYR A 162 -12.48 -1.39 4.26
CA TYR A 162 -12.49 -0.74 2.95
C TYR A 162 -12.60 0.77 3.09
N ILE A 163 -11.87 1.50 2.23
CA ILE A 163 -11.99 2.94 2.06
C ILE A 163 -12.34 3.23 0.59
N HIS A 164 -13.29 4.13 0.36
CA HIS A 164 -13.61 4.54 -1.00
C HIS A 164 -12.53 5.47 -1.55
N VAL A 165 -12.27 5.41 -2.87
CA VAL A 165 -11.22 6.23 -3.51
C VAL A 165 -11.49 7.73 -3.48
N ASP A 166 -12.72 8.15 -3.18
CA ASP A 166 -13.10 9.56 -3.03
C ASP A 166 -12.86 10.10 -1.60
N ASP A 167 -12.61 9.23 -0.60
CA ASP A 167 -12.30 9.60 0.78
C ASP A 167 -10.82 9.89 0.98
#